data_748565a7e0a7bffd775f8a2930906b71
#
_entry.id   748565a7e0a7bffd775f8a2930906b71
#
_cell.length_a   1.000
_cell.length_b   1.000
_cell.length_c   1.000
_cell.angle_alpha   90.00
_cell.angle_beta   90.00
_cell.angle_gamma   90.00
#
_symmetry.space_group_name_H-M   'P 1'
#
loop_
_entity.id
_entity.type
_entity.pdbx_description
1 polymer ?
#
loop_
_entity_poly.entity_id
_entity_poly.type
_entity_poly.pdbx_seq_one_letter_code
_entity_poly.pdbx_strand_id
1 'polypeptide(L)'
;IRHGEWTGMDRFGFSGSLIASKLPRALELVSSMVQEPRLPEEEIENIRSVLLQDLVALNDNPARRASVELNRRYYPAPFNRSSLGDAAGLKATDRSRMLALHRELFGPQRAILSVAGKVKADEVFRLVERLFGGWQGAPAQLPPFGRISPHEYAHLEVDSAQAQIVLASPSVKFGEEGYYAGKVAVSLLGSSMFGRLFMELREKRGLCYSVYARHGANTSYGTVSAYVGTTPERAQESLDLLVGELERLKGSVTQAELARSKTNMQASLVMGEESPGSRAASNATDWWLLGRVRSLKEVNDAISAVSLDDVDSFLSRHPFTPCTILTLGRAPLEVSSSVTKHRSQPA
;
A
#
# COMPACT_ATOMS: atom_id res chain seq x y z
N ILE A 1 1.09 27.20 -0.15
CA ILE A 1 1.58 25.85 -0.46
C ILE A 1 0.80 24.87 0.41
N ARG A 2 0.09 23.94 -0.22
CA ARG A 2 -0.45 22.78 0.48
C ARG A 2 0.65 21.71 0.43
N HIS A 3 1.05 21.18 1.56
CA HIS A 3 2.10 20.17 1.65
C HIS A 3 1.66 19.02 2.55
N GLY A 4 2.34 17.92 2.45
CA GLY A 4 2.18 16.73 3.28
C GLY A 4 3.43 15.87 3.20
N GLU A 5 3.62 15.10 4.25
CA GLU A 5 4.65 14.07 4.37
C GLU A 5 3.99 12.70 4.60
N TRP A 6 4.69 11.66 4.23
CA TRP A 6 4.24 10.29 4.46
C TRP A 6 5.43 9.35 4.64
N THR A 7 5.23 8.31 5.43
CA THR A 7 6.21 7.25 5.67
C THR A 7 5.58 5.90 5.33
N GLY A 8 6.24 5.16 4.44
CA GLY A 8 5.91 3.80 4.07
C GLY A 8 6.88 2.78 4.68
N MET A 9 6.81 1.54 4.21
CA MET A 9 7.68 0.45 4.67
C MET A 9 9.12 0.56 4.14
N ASP A 10 9.31 1.13 2.96
CA ASP A 10 10.56 1.16 2.21
C ASP A 10 10.98 2.58 1.79
N ARG A 11 10.16 3.58 2.03
CA ARG A 11 10.38 4.96 1.62
C ARG A 11 9.52 5.92 2.40
N PHE A 12 9.92 7.19 2.35
CA PHE A 12 9.11 8.32 2.81
C PHE A 12 9.11 9.39 1.72
N GLY A 13 8.22 10.33 1.81
CA GLY A 13 8.13 11.38 0.82
C GLY A 13 7.53 12.66 1.34
N PHE A 14 7.89 13.73 0.64
CA PHE A 14 7.28 15.04 0.77
C PHE A 14 6.48 15.32 -0.50
N SER A 15 5.31 15.88 -0.34
CA SER A 15 4.46 16.26 -1.45
C SER A 15 3.99 17.70 -1.30
N GLY A 16 3.74 18.38 -2.41
CA GLY A 16 3.24 19.74 -2.37
C GLY A 16 2.41 20.10 -3.61
N SER A 17 1.42 20.95 -3.40
CA SER A 17 0.64 21.56 -4.49
C SER A 17 0.64 23.08 -4.32
N LEU A 18 0.95 23.78 -5.39
CA LEU A 18 1.21 25.22 -5.36
C LEU A 18 0.96 25.89 -6.72
N ILE A 19 0.88 27.22 -6.72
CA ILE A 19 0.85 28.01 -7.94
C ILE A 19 2.22 27.92 -8.61
N ALA A 20 2.27 27.66 -9.92
CA ALA A 20 3.52 27.39 -10.67
C ALA A 20 4.63 28.45 -10.45
N SER A 21 4.27 29.74 -10.35
CA SER A 21 5.24 30.82 -10.08
C SER A 21 5.96 30.69 -8.71
N LYS A 22 5.46 29.87 -7.79
CA LYS A 22 6.04 29.65 -6.47
C LYS A 22 6.93 28.39 -6.40
N LEU A 23 7.05 27.67 -7.51
CA LEU A 23 7.88 26.45 -7.58
C LEU A 23 9.34 26.69 -7.15
N PRO A 24 10.03 27.75 -7.60
CA PRO A 24 11.42 27.98 -7.18
C PRO A 24 11.54 28.07 -5.65
N ARG A 25 10.67 28.82 -5.02
CA ARG A 25 10.68 28.99 -3.56
C ARG A 25 10.33 27.69 -2.82
N ALA A 26 9.42 26.90 -3.35
CA ALA A 26 9.09 25.60 -2.77
C ALA A 26 10.28 24.64 -2.84
N LEU A 27 10.96 24.56 -3.97
CA LEU A 27 12.14 23.70 -4.12
C LEU A 27 13.32 24.15 -3.26
N GLU A 28 13.52 25.46 -3.04
CA GLU A 28 14.52 25.98 -2.07
C GLU A 28 14.22 25.47 -0.66
N LEU A 29 12.96 25.53 -0.22
CA LEU A 29 12.55 25.03 1.10
C LEU A 29 12.74 23.52 1.22
N VAL A 30 12.31 22.75 0.23
CA VAL A 30 12.49 21.28 0.21
C VAL A 30 13.97 20.92 0.21
N SER A 31 14.78 21.62 -0.60
CA SER A 31 16.23 21.43 -0.64
C SER A 31 16.86 21.60 0.74
N SER A 32 16.54 22.71 1.44
CA SER A 32 17.01 22.95 2.80
C SER A 32 16.54 21.86 3.78
N MET A 33 15.27 21.44 3.69
CA MET A 33 14.71 20.42 4.59
C MET A 33 15.37 19.05 4.42
N VAL A 34 15.67 18.64 3.17
CA VAL A 34 16.23 17.30 2.92
C VAL A 34 17.73 17.22 3.03
N GLN A 35 18.45 18.34 2.83
CA GLN A 35 19.90 18.38 2.91
C GLN A 35 20.40 18.76 4.30
N GLU A 36 19.77 19.77 4.93
CA GLU A 36 20.21 20.36 6.19
C GLU A 36 19.03 20.57 7.16
N PRO A 37 18.39 19.48 7.65
CA PRO A 37 17.25 19.61 8.55
C PRO A 37 17.68 20.25 9.88
N ARG A 38 16.93 21.24 10.33
CA ARG A 38 17.22 21.94 11.58
C ARG A 38 17.03 21.05 12.80
N LEU A 39 15.97 20.25 12.81
CA LEU A 39 15.55 19.37 13.92
C LEU A 39 15.72 20.09 15.28
N PRO A 40 14.99 21.18 15.53
CA PRO A 40 15.12 21.94 16.77
C PRO A 40 14.79 21.07 17.97
N GLU A 41 15.62 21.10 19.00
CA GLU A 41 15.55 20.17 20.13
C GLU A 41 14.28 20.39 20.95
N GLU A 42 13.82 21.62 21.04
CA GLU A 42 12.59 22.03 21.72
C GLU A 42 11.32 21.45 21.09
N GLU A 43 11.36 21.11 19.79
CA GLU A 43 10.21 20.52 19.10
C GLU A 43 10.17 18.98 19.17
N ILE A 44 11.28 18.34 19.52
CA ILE A 44 11.37 16.89 19.54
C ILE A 44 10.40 16.29 20.55
N GLU A 45 10.32 16.89 21.74
CA GLU A 45 9.44 16.39 22.79
C GLU A 45 7.96 16.62 22.46
N ASN A 46 7.64 17.75 21.83
CA ASN A 46 6.29 18.05 21.35
C ASN A 46 5.85 17.01 20.32
N ILE A 47 6.69 16.74 19.31
CA ILE A 47 6.40 15.77 18.25
C ILE A 47 6.35 14.34 18.82
N ARG A 48 7.26 13.99 19.74
CA ARG A 48 7.25 12.68 20.41
C ARG A 48 5.92 12.45 21.14
N SER A 49 5.43 13.45 21.85
CA SER A 49 4.16 13.39 22.56
C SER A 49 3.00 13.14 21.59
N VAL A 50 2.98 13.82 20.45
CA VAL A 50 1.97 13.61 19.38
C VAL A 50 2.05 12.18 18.84
N LEU A 51 3.25 11.70 18.49
CA LEU A 51 3.43 10.35 17.94
C LEU A 51 3.06 9.25 18.96
N LEU A 52 3.33 9.47 20.25
CA LEU A 52 2.88 8.55 21.30
C LEU A 52 1.36 8.55 21.44
N GLN A 53 0.70 9.70 21.28
CA GLN A 53 -0.77 9.79 21.24
C GLN A 53 -1.33 9.07 20.01
N ASP A 54 -0.69 9.18 18.83
CA ASP A 54 -1.08 8.46 17.63
C ASP A 54 -1.00 6.94 17.81
N LEU A 55 0.01 6.44 18.55
CA LEU A 55 0.10 5.02 18.91
C LEU A 55 -1.04 4.59 19.83
N VAL A 56 -1.44 5.43 20.77
CA VAL A 56 -2.60 5.16 21.65
C VAL A 56 -3.89 5.18 20.84
N ALA A 57 -4.06 6.20 19.97
CA ALA A 57 -5.23 6.34 19.11
C ALA A 57 -5.41 5.18 18.10
N LEU A 58 -4.35 4.39 17.84
CA LEU A 58 -4.47 3.17 17.06
C LEU A 58 -5.43 2.17 17.70
N ASN A 59 -5.57 2.16 19.03
CA ASN A 59 -6.53 1.31 19.75
C ASN A 59 -7.97 1.72 19.50
N ASP A 60 -8.21 3.00 19.22
CA ASP A 60 -9.54 3.56 18.92
C ASP A 60 -9.95 3.35 17.46
N ASN A 61 -9.04 2.79 16.65
CA ASN A 61 -9.30 2.45 15.25
C ASN A 61 -9.05 0.96 14.99
N PRO A 62 -10.01 0.08 15.29
CA PRO A 62 -9.86 -1.37 15.16
C PRO A 62 -9.47 -1.83 13.76
N ALA A 63 -9.98 -1.19 12.71
CA ALA A 63 -9.64 -1.51 11.32
C ALA A 63 -8.16 -1.26 11.00
N ARG A 64 -7.63 -0.09 11.44
CA ARG A 64 -6.21 0.25 11.28
C ARG A 64 -5.33 -0.66 12.12
N ARG A 65 -5.74 -0.95 13.37
CA ARG A 65 -5.03 -1.87 14.26
C ARG A 65 -4.93 -3.27 13.67
N ALA A 66 -6.04 -3.81 13.14
CA ALA A 66 -6.04 -5.11 12.47
C ALA A 66 -5.07 -5.14 11.27
N SER A 67 -5.06 -4.08 10.45
CA SER A 67 -4.16 -3.97 9.30
C SER A 67 -2.68 -3.89 9.71
N VAL A 68 -2.34 -3.11 10.75
CA VAL A 68 -0.97 -3.01 11.27
C VAL A 68 -0.50 -4.37 11.81
N GLU A 69 -1.36 -5.07 12.56
CA GLU A 69 -1.01 -6.37 13.13
C GLU A 69 -0.92 -7.47 12.07
N LEU A 70 -1.77 -7.44 11.03
CA LEU A 70 -1.63 -8.32 9.89
C LEU A 70 -0.27 -8.11 9.20
N ASN A 71 0.11 -6.86 8.93
CA ASN A 71 1.39 -6.53 8.29
C ASN A 71 2.58 -7.02 9.12
N ARG A 72 2.50 -6.89 10.45
CA ARG A 72 3.53 -7.36 11.37
C ARG A 72 3.78 -8.87 11.29
N ARG A 73 2.72 -9.65 11.05
CA ARG A 73 2.77 -11.12 10.93
C ARG A 73 3.11 -11.59 9.53
N TYR A 74 2.60 -10.88 8.53
CA TYR A 74 2.69 -11.29 7.13
C TYR A 74 4.05 -10.96 6.50
N TYR A 75 4.56 -9.73 6.70
CA TYR A 75 5.82 -9.32 6.08
C TYR A 75 7.03 -9.77 6.87
N PRO A 76 8.16 -10.09 6.20
CA PRO A 76 9.42 -10.39 6.88
C PRO A 76 10.03 -9.13 7.50
N ALA A 77 10.84 -9.29 8.55
CA ALA A 77 11.63 -8.20 9.08
C ALA A 77 12.66 -7.70 8.01
N PRO A 78 12.91 -6.39 7.95
CA PRO A 78 12.37 -5.30 8.76
C PRO A 78 11.05 -4.71 8.22
N PHE A 79 10.49 -5.21 7.14
CA PHE A 79 9.29 -4.69 6.45
C PHE A 79 8.00 -4.91 7.23
N ASN A 80 8.04 -5.71 8.28
CA ASN A 80 6.93 -5.93 9.20
C ASN A 80 6.78 -4.83 10.28
N ARG A 81 7.63 -3.81 10.28
CA ARG A 81 7.55 -2.70 11.23
C ARG A 81 6.40 -1.76 10.89
N SER A 82 5.77 -1.23 11.90
CA SER A 82 4.79 -0.17 11.73
C SER A 82 5.48 1.14 11.33
N SER A 83 4.91 1.89 10.38
CA SER A 83 5.37 3.24 10.05
C SER A 83 5.15 4.24 11.19
N LEU A 84 4.34 3.91 12.18
CA LEU A 84 4.18 4.68 13.41
C LEU A 84 5.33 4.44 14.40
N GLY A 85 6.19 3.46 14.16
CA GLY A 85 7.17 3.00 15.12
C GLY A 85 6.56 2.25 16.30
N ASP A 86 7.26 2.26 17.43
CA ASP A 86 6.78 1.75 18.71
C ASP A 86 7.15 2.71 19.85
N ALA A 87 6.50 2.56 20.99
CA ALA A 87 6.69 3.48 22.12
C ALA A 87 8.11 3.49 22.68
N ALA A 88 8.82 2.35 22.65
CA ALA A 88 10.20 2.24 23.14
C ALA A 88 11.16 2.99 22.20
N GLY A 89 11.03 2.78 20.90
CA GLY A 89 11.82 3.45 19.88
C GLY A 89 11.60 4.97 19.87
N LEU A 90 10.32 5.42 19.98
CA LEU A 90 10.02 6.85 20.06
C LEU A 90 10.63 7.51 21.30
N LYS A 91 10.57 6.84 22.46
CA LYS A 91 11.18 7.36 23.71
C LYS A 91 12.72 7.38 23.66
N ALA A 92 13.32 6.40 22.98
CA ALA A 92 14.76 6.27 22.86
C ALA A 92 15.38 7.18 21.79
N THR A 93 14.57 7.76 20.90
CA THR A 93 15.07 8.62 19.80
C THR A 93 15.30 10.02 20.29
N ASP A 94 16.52 10.53 20.12
CA ASP A 94 16.91 11.90 20.37
C ASP A 94 17.37 12.62 19.07
N ARG A 95 17.72 13.89 19.18
CA ARG A 95 18.21 14.68 18.05
C ARG A 95 19.47 14.08 17.41
N SER A 96 20.38 13.58 18.22
CA SER A 96 21.64 13.01 17.74
C SER A 96 21.40 11.77 16.88
N ARG A 97 20.48 10.91 17.31
CA ARG A 97 20.05 9.72 16.57
C ARG A 97 19.35 10.08 15.27
N MET A 98 18.47 11.08 15.29
CA MET A 98 17.80 11.57 14.07
C MET A 98 18.79 12.12 13.05
N LEU A 99 19.75 12.92 13.47
CA LEU A 99 20.81 13.43 12.59
C LEU A 99 21.72 12.33 12.06
N ALA A 100 22.02 11.31 12.86
CA ALA A 100 22.78 10.14 12.41
C ALA A 100 22.02 9.36 11.31
N LEU A 101 20.74 9.07 11.53
CA LEU A 101 19.87 8.43 10.53
C LEU A 101 19.70 9.27 9.27
N HIS A 102 19.58 10.60 9.43
CA HIS A 102 19.52 11.49 8.27
C HIS A 102 20.77 11.37 7.40
N ARG A 103 21.98 11.43 7.99
CA ARG A 103 23.23 11.28 7.25
C ARG A 103 23.40 9.92 6.58
N GLU A 104 22.86 8.88 7.21
CA GLU A 104 22.89 7.50 6.69
C GLU A 104 21.91 7.29 5.53
N LEU A 105 20.69 7.85 5.64
CA LEU A 105 19.58 7.50 4.76
C LEU A 105 19.32 8.53 3.65
N PHE A 106 19.65 9.80 3.87
CA PHE A 106 19.37 10.87 2.92
C PHE A 106 20.57 11.13 2.00
N GLY A 107 20.35 10.96 0.72
CA GLY A 107 21.34 11.21 -0.32
C GLY A 107 20.72 11.24 -1.72
N PRO A 108 21.41 11.87 -2.69
CA PRO A 108 20.88 12.07 -4.03
C PRO A 108 20.64 10.75 -4.79
N GLN A 109 21.40 9.69 -4.50
CA GLN A 109 21.35 8.43 -5.23
C GLN A 109 20.03 7.68 -5.12
N ARG A 110 19.22 8.00 -4.09
CA ARG A 110 17.90 7.39 -3.84
C ARG A 110 16.77 8.42 -3.79
N ALA A 111 17.07 9.65 -4.11
CA ALA A 111 16.06 10.69 -4.18
C ALA A 111 15.41 10.73 -5.56
N ILE A 112 14.10 10.83 -5.59
CA ILE A 112 13.32 11.04 -6.80
C ILE A 112 12.53 12.31 -6.60
N LEU A 113 12.77 13.31 -7.44
CA LEU A 113 11.97 14.51 -7.53
C LEU A 113 11.06 14.41 -8.76
N SER A 114 9.77 14.49 -8.54
CA SER A 114 8.77 14.50 -9.61
C SER A 114 7.98 15.81 -9.58
N VAL A 115 7.90 16.47 -10.71
CA VAL A 115 7.19 17.73 -10.88
C VAL A 115 6.22 17.62 -12.05
N ALA A 116 4.95 17.93 -11.82
CA ALA A 116 3.92 17.95 -12.84
C ALA A 116 3.11 19.24 -12.77
N GLY A 117 2.74 19.81 -13.93
CA GLY A 117 1.94 21.01 -14.01
C GLY A 117 2.41 22.00 -15.07
N LYS A 118 2.08 23.28 -14.90
CA LYS A 118 2.48 24.36 -15.83
C LYS A 118 3.95 24.76 -15.57
N VAL A 119 4.88 23.93 -16.06
CA VAL A 119 6.32 24.14 -15.90
C VAL A 119 7.06 23.87 -17.21
N LYS A 120 8.24 24.43 -17.38
CA LYS A 120 9.16 24.11 -18.46
C LYS A 120 10.29 23.22 -17.93
N ALA A 121 10.49 22.07 -18.52
CA ALA A 121 11.43 21.08 -18.06
C ALA A 121 12.85 21.65 -17.85
N ASP A 122 13.37 22.41 -18.84
CA ASP A 122 14.71 22.98 -18.79
C ASP A 122 14.89 23.98 -17.64
N GLU A 123 13.84 24.72 -17.29
CA GLU A 123 13.87 25.65 -16.15
C GLU A 123 13.91 24.88 -14.83
N VAL A 124 13.13 23.79 -14.74
CA VAL A 124 13.12 22.91 -13.57
C VAL A 124 14.47 22.22 -13.42
N PHE A 125 15.04 21.67 -14.49
CA PHE A 125 16.35 20.98 -14.44
C PHE A 125 17.46 21.92 -13.98
N ARG A 126 17.55 23.14 -14.54
CA ARG A 126 18.53 24.15 -14.07
C ARG A 126 18.35 24.53 -12.60
N LEU A 127 17.09 24.63 -12.14
CA LEU A 127 16.79 24.92 -10.76
C LEU A 127 17.20 23.76 -9.82
N VAL A 128 16.92 22.53 -10.22
CA VAL A 128 17.29 21.33 -9.47
C VAL A 128 18.80 21.17 -9.42
N GLU A 129 19.51 21.36 -10.52
CA GLU A 129 20.97 21.33 -10.55
C GLU A 129 21.59 22.35 -9.60
N ARG A 130 21.07 23.57 -9.58
CA ARG A 130 21.54 24.62 -8.67
C ARG A 130 21.28 24.28 -7.20
N LEU A 131 20.14 23.67 -6.86
CA LEU A 131 19.72 23.42 -5.48
C LEU A 131 20.23 22.08 -4.93
N PHE A 132 20.38 21.07 -5.76
CA PHE A 132 20.71 19.71 -5.35
C PHE A 132 22.00 19.17 -5.94
N GLY A 133 22.61 19.84 -6.94
CA GLY A 133 23.82 19.37 -7.62
C GLY A 133 25.03 19.22 -6.70
N GLY A 134 25.08 19.99 -5.61
CA GLY A 134 26.10 19.86 -4.56
C GLY A 134 25.76 18.88 -3.43
N TRP A 135 24.57 18.26 -3.48
CA TRP A 135 24.13 17.36 -2.40
C TRP A 135 24.98 16.09 -2.37
N GLN A 136 25.59 15.84 -1.21
CA GLN A 136 26.42 14.67 -0.96
C GLN A 136 25.70 13.70 0.01
N GLY A 137 25.93 12.41 -0.17
CA GLY A 137 25.40 11.38 0.71
C GLY A 137 25.83 10.00 0.25
N ALA A 138 25.96 9.07 1.16
CA ALA A 138 26.23 7.69 0.83
C ALA A 138 24.94 6.98 0.35
N PRO A 139 25.02 6.05 -0.61
CA PRO A 139 23.87 5.24 -0.97
C PRO A 139 23.52 4.32 0.21
N ALA A 140 22.38 4.56 0.86
CA ALA A 140 21.88 3.64 1.88
C ALA A 140 21.58 2.29 1.25
N GLN A 141 21.99 1.20 1.87
CA GLN A 141 21.62 -0.14 1.43
C GLN A 141 20.26 -0.52 2.01
N LEU A 142 19.31 -0.85 1.14
CA LEU A 142 18.06 -1.44 1.60
C LEU A 142 18.33 -2.89 2.04
N PRO A 143 17.80 -3.30 3.20
CA PRO A 143 17.87 -4.70 3.59
C PRO A 143 17.17 -5.57 2.54
N PRO A 144 17.66 -6.78 2.26
CA PRO A 144 17.00 -7.69 1.33
C PRO A 144 15.59 -8.03 1.85
N PHE A 145 14.63 -8.12 0.94
CA PHE A 145 13.31 -8.60 1.27
C PHE A 145 13.37 -10.11 1.50
N GLY A 146 13.10 -10.52 2.72
CA GLY A 146 13.07 -11.93 3.09
C GLY A 146 11.84 -12.67 2.54
N ARG A 147 11.68 -13.92 2.93
CA ARG A 147 10.51 -14.71 2.56
C ARG A 147 9.30 -14.26 3.39
N ILE A 148 8.14 -14.13 2.75
CA ILE A 148 6.86 -13.92 3.44
C ILE A 148 6.60 -15.13 4.36
N SER A 149 6.12 -14.84 5.58
CA SER A 149 5.80 -15.85 6.58
C SER A 149 4.76 -16.85 6.08
N PRO A 150 4.77 -18.09 6.61
CA PRO A 150 3.72 -19.06 6.32
C PRO A 150 2.34 -18.48 6.63
N HIS A 151 1.35 -18.94 5.89
CA HIS A 151 -0.04 -18.56 6.10
C HIS A 151 -0.52 -19.06 7.46
N GLU A 152 -1.08 -18.15 8.25
CA GLU A 152 -1.57 -18.45 9.59
C GLU A 152 -2.89 -17.74 9.87
N TYR A 153 -3.61 -18.24 10.86
CA TYR A 153 -4.74 -17.53 11.47
C TYR A 153 -4.31 -16.98 12.83
N ALA A 154 -4.64 -15.72 13.07
CA ALA A 154 -4.46 -15.07 14.37
C ALA A 154 -5.71 -14.28 14.76
N HIS A 155 -5.98 -14.22 16.07
CA HIS A 155 -7.05 -13.43 16.63
C HIS A 155 -6.53 -12.45 17.68
N LEU A 156 -7.04 -11.24 17.66
CA LEU A 156 -6.86 -10.24 18.71
C LEU A 156 -8.20 -10.04 19.42
N GLU A 157 -8.26 -10.46 20.67
CA GLU A 157 -9.44 -10.23 21.49
C GLU A 157 -9.54 -8.77 21.90
N VAL A 158 -10.66 -8.15 21.55
CA VAL A 158 -10.97 -6.76 21.87
C VAL A 158 -12.48 -6.63 22.09
N ASP A 159 -12.87 -6.01 23.19
CA ASP A 159 -14.28 -5.68 23.42
C ASP A 159 -14.69 -4.53 22.51
N SER A 160 -15.18 -4.86 21.35
CA SER A 160 -15.60 -3.93 20.31
C SER A 160 -16.99 -4.30 19.79
N ALA A 161 -17.77 -3.27 19.45
CA ALA A 161 -19.05 -3.45 18.77
C ALA A 161 -18.91 -3.95 17.32
N GLN A 162 -17.68 -3.95 16.79
CA GLN A 162 -17.37 -4.42 15.43
C GLN A 162 -16.30 -5.50 15.47
N ALA A 163 -16.43 -6.47 14.58
CA ALA A 163 -15.38 -7.41 14.23
C ALA A 163 -14.66 -6.96 12.95
N GLN A 164 -13.35 -7.05 12.96
CA GLN A 164 -12.50 -6.75 11.81
C GLN A 164 -11.88 -8.04 11.29
N ILE A 165 -11.98 -8.27 10.01
CA ILE A 165 -11.39 -9.41 9.31
C ILE A 165 -10.45 -8.85 8.25
N VAL A 166 -9.18 -9.18 8.34
CA VAL A 166 -8.17 -8.81 7.35
C VAL A 166 -7.42 -10.04 6.91
N LEU A 167 -7.10 -10.11 5.62
CA LEU A 167 -6.28 -11.18 5.08
C LEU A 167 -5.23 -10.65 4.10
N ALA A 168 -4.15 -11.43 3.95
CA ALA A 168 -3.12 -11.19 2.96
C ALA A 168 -2.65 -12.50 2.33
N SER A 169 -2.44 -12.47 1.02
CA SER A 169 -1.90 -13.55 0.21
C SER A 169 -0.80 -13.04 -0.71
N PRO A 170 0.25 -13.83 -0.99
CA PRO A 170 1.27 -13.47 -1.96
C PRO A 170 0.69 -13.27 -3.35
N SER A 171 1.32 -12.39 -4.11
CA SER A 171 0.99 -12.12 -5.50
C SER A 171 2.26 -11.79 -6.29
N VAL A 172 2.11 -11.52 -7.57
CA VAL A 172 3.20 -11.10 -8.45
C VAL A 172 3.70 -9.70 -8.10
N LYS A 173 5.00 -9.50 -8.28
CA LYS A 173 5.64 -8.20 -8.11
C LYS A 173 5.26 -7.26 -9.24
N PHE A 174 5.58 -6.00 -9.04
CA PHE A 174 5.40 -5.01 -10.09
C PHE A 174 6.28 -5.33 -11.31
N GLY A 175 5.68 -5.32 -12.50
CA GLY A 175 6.36 -5.58 -13.75
C GLY A 175 6.60 -7.07 -14.08
N GLU A 176 6.27 -8.01 -13.19
CA GLU A 176 6.28 -9.43 -13.51
C GLU A 176 5.16 -9.84 -14.46
N GLU A 177 5.33 -10.97 -15.12
CA GLU A 177 4.28 -11.58 -15.93
C GLU A 177 3.02 -11.81 -15.10
N GLY A 178 1.86 -11.47 -15.66
CA GLY A 178 0.57 -11.58 -14.95
C GLY A 178 0.23 -10.41 -14.03
N TYR A 179 1.09 -9.38 -13.90
CA TYR A 179 0.81 -8.23 -13.03
C TYR A 179 -0.56 -7.57 -13.31
N TYR A 180 -0.88 -7.32 -14.59
CA TYR A 180 -2.16 -6.71 -14.94
C TYR A 180 -3.33 -7.69 -14.79
N ALA A 181 -3.13 -8.98 -15.06
CA ALA A 181 -4.13 -10.00 -14.79
C ALA A 181 -4.46 -10.08 -13.29
N GLY A 182 -3.44 -10.02 -12.43
CA GLY A 182 -3.61 -9.94 -10.97
C GLY A 182 -4.36 -8.69 -10.52
N LYS A 183 -4.04 -7.52 -11.08
CA LYS A 183 -4.78 -6.28 -10.80
C LYS A 183 -6.24 -6.38 -11.21
N VAL A 184 -6.52 -6.94 -12.37
CA VAL A 184 -7.90 -7.16 -12.86
C VAL A 184 -8.62 -8.17 -11.97
N ALA A 185 -7.99 -9.29 -11.60
CA ALA A 185 -8.58 -10.28 -10.70
C ALA A 185 -8.98 -9.67 -9.35
N VAL A 186 -8.12 -8.85 -8.76
CA VAL A 186 -8.44 -8.16 -7.50
C VAL A 186 -9.50 -7.07 -7.68
N SER A 187 -9.53 -6.40 -8.84
CA SER A 187 -10.57 -5.43 -9.15
C SER A 187 -11.95 -6.08 -9.27
N LEU A 188 -12.03 -7.27 -9.86
CA LEU A 188 -13.25 -8.09 -9.92
C LEU A 188 -13.76 -8.46 -8.52
N LEU A 189 -12.85 -8.74 -7.58
CA LEU A 189 -13.22 -9.03 -6.19
C LEU A 189 -13.78 -7.82 -5.45
N GLY A 190 -13.06 -6.71 -5.42
CA GLY A 190 -13.45 -5.71 -4.43
C GLY A 190 -12.88 -4.31 -4.56
N SER A 191 -12.44 -3.87 -5.74
CA SER A 191 -11.93 -2.50 -5.91
C SER A 191 -13.03 -1.46 -6.17
N SER A 192 -14.29 -1.86 -6.29
CA SER A 192 -15.42 -0.95 -6.57
C SER A 192 -16.73 -1.47 -5.97
N MET A 193 -17.78 -0.64 -6.01
CA MET A 193 -19.15 -1.01 -5.63
C MET A 193 -19.75 -2.15 -6.48
N PHE A 194 -19.13 -2.48 -7.61
CA PHE A 194 -19.55 -3.58 -8.48
C PHE A 194 -18.68 -4.83 -8.31
N GLY A 195 -17.71 -4.80 -7.40
CA GLY A 195 -16.89 -5.95 -7.05
C GLY A 195 -17.71 -7.02 -6.32
N ARG A 196 -17.33 -8.30 -6.51
CA ARG A 196 -18.07 -9.43 -5.92
C ARG A 196 -18.22 -9.34 -4.42
N LEU A 197 -17.18 -8.93 -3.71
CA LEU A 197 -17.23 -8.78 -2.25
C LEU A 197 -18.26 -7.73 -1.82
N PHE A 198 -18.31 -6.59 -2.50
CA PHE A 198 -19.29 -5.56 -2.19
C PHE A 198 -20.70 -6.06 -2.47
N MET A 199 -20.94 -6.67 -3.64
CA MET A 199 -22.24 -7.17 -4.02
C MET A 199 -22.72 -8.32 -3.14
N GLU A 200 -21.86 -9.29 -2.81
CA GLU A 200 -22.26 -10.48 -2.06
C GLU A 200 -22.39 -10.23 -0.56
N LEU A 201 -21.42 -9.52 0.06
CA LEU A 201 -21.42 -9.32 1.50
C LEU A 201 -22.27 -8.13 1.91
N ARG A 202 -22.19 -7.01 1.17
CA ARG A 202 -22.85 -5.78 1.57
C ARG A 202 -24.23 -5.61 0.96
N GLU A 203 -24.37 -5.65 -0.36
CA GLU A 203 -25.64 -5.35 -1.02
C GLU A 203 -26.68 -6.47 -0.85
N LYS A 204 -26.31 -7.71 -1.12
CA LYS A 204 -27.27 -8.82 -1.06
C LYS A 204 -27.59 -9.29 0.35
N ARG A 205 -26.61 -9.29 1.25
CA ARG A 205 -26.76 -9.89 2.58
C ARG A 205 -26.67 -8.88 3.74
N GLY A 206 -26.23 -7.66 3.48
CA GLY A 206 -26.12 -6.62 4.49
C GLY A 206 -25.18 -6.98 5.65
N LEU A 207 -24.17 -7.83 5.41
CA LEU A 207 -23.30 -8.36 6.46
C LEU A 207 -22.30 -7.35 6.97
N CYS A 208 -21.88 -6.40 6.15
CA CYS A 208 -20.82 -5.47 6.49
C CYS A 208 -21.11 -4.05 6.01
N TYR A 209 -20.54 -3.08 6.70
CA TYR A 209 -20.54 -1.69 6.25
C TYR A 209 -19.41 -1.41 5.25
N SER A 210 -18.26 -2.02 5.46
CA SER A 210 -17.07 -1.81 4.63
C SER A 210 -16.43 -3.13 4.26
N VAL A 211 -16.18 -3.29 2.96
CA VAL A 211 -15.47 -4.43 2.38
C VAL A 211 -14.68 -3.97 1.17
N TYR A 212 -13.46 -4.47 1.03
CA TYR A 212 -12.62 -4.21 -0.14
C TYR A 212 -11.54 -5.28 -0.33
N ALA A 213 -11.02 -5.35 -1.55
CA ALA A 213 -9.77 -6.05 -1.87
C ALA A 213 -8.80 -5.10 -2.59
N ARG A 214 -7.51 -5.28 -2.37
CA ARG A 214 -6.44 -4.46 -2.96
C ARG A 214 -5.28 -5.31 -3.43
N HIS A 215 -4.69 -4.94 -4.55
CA HIS A 215 -3.42 -5.46 -5.03
C HIS A 215 -2.32 -4.43 -4.75
N GLY A 216 -1.40 -4.77 -3.90
CA GLY A 216 -0.18 -4.01 -3.62
C GLY A 216 1.02 -4.72 -4.23
N ALA A 217 1.89 -4.01 -4.93
CA ALA A 217 3.11 -4.60 -5.48
C ALA A 217 4.22 -3.55 -5.57
N ASN A 218 5.44 -4.00 -5.32
CA ASN A 218 6.67 -3.27 -5.62
C ASN A 218 7.67 -4.20 -6.30
N THR A 219 8.93 -3.82 -6.40
CA THR A 219 9.99 -4.63 -7.02
C THR A 219 10.38 -5.86 -6.21
N SER A 220 10.05 -5.91 -4.93
CA SER A 220 10.44 -6.96 -4.00
C SER A 220 9.32 -7.95 -3.68
N TYR A 221 8.07 -7.50 -3.68
CA TYR A 221 6.91 -8.34 -3.36
C TYR A 221 5.64 -7.88 -4.07
N GLY A 222 4.68 -8.80 -4.19
CA GLY A 222 3.29 -8.53 -4.50
C GLY A 222 2.40 -9.13 -3.43
N THR A 223 1.29 -8.46 -3.11
CA THR A 223 0.35 -8.86 -2.08
C THR A 223 -1.07 -8.57 -2.52
N VAL A 224 -1.96 -9.52 -2.37
CA VAL A 224 -3.40 -9.30 -2.35
C VAL A 224 -3.84 -9.18 -0.91
N SER A 225 -4.57 -8.15 -0.57
CA SER A 225 -5.16 -7.98 0.75
C SER A 225 -6.66 -7.75 0.64
N ALA A 226 -7.42 -8.28 1.59
CA ALA A 226 -8.84 -7.97 1.70
C ALA A 226 -9.24 -7.66 3.14
N TYR A 227 -10.32 -6.93 3.28
CA TYR A 227 -10.84 -6.44 4.54
C TYR A 227 -12.35 -6.51 4.58
N VAL A 228 -12.88 -6.90 5.74
CA VAL A 228 -14.31 -6.79 6.08
C VAL A 228 -14.45 -6.23 7.49
N GLY A 229 -15.26 -5.17 7.62
CA GLY A 229 -15.72 -4.66 8.91
C GLY A 229 -17.20 -4.99 9.12
N THR A 230 -17.52 -5.77 10.15
CA THR A 230 -18.85 -6.34 10.39
C THR A 230 -19.22 -6.30 11.87
N THR A 231 -20.39 -6.81 12.25
CA THR A 231 -20.75 -7.02 13.66
C THR A 231 -20.27 -8.39 14.15
N PRO A 232 -20.07 -8.60 15.47
CA PRO A 232 -19.64 -9.89 16.00
C PRO A 232 -20.52 -11.06 15.59
N GLU A 233 -21.85 -10.87 15.55
CA GLU A 233 -22.83 -11.91 15.21
C GLU A 233 -22.75 -12.36 13.75
N ARG A 234 -22.27 -11.49 12.86
CA ARG A 234 -22.16 -11.74 11.42
C ARG A 234 -20.72 -12.06 10.97
N ALA A 235 -19.79 -12.09 11.92
CA ALA A 235 -18.37 -12.18 11.61
C ALA A 235 -18.01 -13.51 10.95
N GLN A 236 -18.53 -14.64 11.43
CA GLN A 236 -18.28 -15.96 10.84
C GLN A 236 -18.79 -16.03 9.40
N GLU A 237 -20.06 -15.68 9.17
CA GLU A 237 -20.65 -15.69 7.83
C GLU A 237 -19.88 -14.75 6.88
N SER A 238 -19.43 -13.59 7.37
CA SER A 238 -18.63 -12.65 6.58
C SER A 238 -17.27 -13.23 6.19
N LEU A 239 -16.61 -13.96 7.09
CA LEU A 239 -15.35 -14.64 6.81
C LEU A 239 -15.52 -15.75 5.78
N ASP A 240 -16.55 -16.59 5.96
CA ASP A 240 -16.82 -17.72 5.09
C ASP A 240 -17.13 -17.26 3.66
N LEU A 241 -17.92 -16.20 3.52
CA LEU A 241 -18.20 -15.59 2.22
C LEU A 241 -16.99 -14.90 1.60
N LEU A 242 -16.19 -14.17 2.41
CA LEU A 242 -14.97 -13.57 1.92
C LEU A 242 -14.04 -14.62 1.31
N VAL A 243 -13.76 -15.69 2.06
CA VAL A 243 -12.91 -16.79 1.59
C VAL A 243 -13.55 -17.50 0.38
N GLY A 244 -14.84 -17.76 0.45
CA GLY A 244 -15.58 -18.40 -0.65
C GLY A 244 -15.51 -17.61 -1.96
N GLU A 245 -15.56 -16.26 -1.90
CA GLU A 245 -15.39 -15.42 -3.10
C GLU A 245 -13.96 -15.45 -3.66
N LEU A 246 -12.95 -15.50 -2.79
CA LEU A 246 -11.56 -15.67 -3.22
C LEU A 246 -11.35 -16.99 -3.97
N GLU A 247 -11.91 -18.09 -3.45
CA GLU A 247 -11.77 -19.42 -4.03
C GLU A 247 -12.58 -19.59 -5.32
N ARG A 248 -13.80 -19.03 -5.36
CA ARG A 248 -14.70 -19.15 -6.52
C ARG A 248 -14.32 -18.26 -7.69
N LEU A 249 -13.42 -17.30 -7.53
CA LEU A 249 -13.11 -16.35 -8.60
C LEU A 249 -12.60 -17.05 -9.85
N LYS A 250 -11.73 -18.05 -9.67
CA LYS A 250 -11.19 -18.84 -10.79
C LYS A 250 -12.28 -19.62 -11.51
N GLY A 251 -12.32 -19.50 -12.83
CA GLY A 251 -13.25 -20.24 -13.70
C GLY A 251 -14.71 -19.77 -13.64
N SER A 252 -14.99 -18.70 -12.89
CA SER A 252 -16.36 -18.20 -12.73
C SER A 252 -16.56 -16.75 -13.17
N VAL A 253 -15.50 -16.10 -13.65
CA VAL A 253 -15.58 -14.72 -14.13
C VAL A 253 -16.28 -14.66 -15.47
N THR A 254 -17.33 -13.84 -15.57
CA THR A 254 -18.04 -13.61 -16.81
C THR A 254 -17.39 -12.49 -17.64
N GLN A 255 -17.61 -12.54 -18.95
CA GLN A 255 -17.14 -11.49 -19.86
C GLN A 255 -17.68 -10.09 -19.49
N ALA A 256 -18.92 -10.06 -18.97
CA ALA A 256 -19.54 -8.81 -18.53
C ALA A 256 -18.87 -8.23 -17.27
N GLU A 257 -18.48 -9.07 -16.30
CA GLU A 257 -17.73 -8.64 -15.12
C GLU A 257 -16.34 -8.13 -15.51
N LEU A 258 -15.64 -8.87 -16.38
CA LEU A 258 -14.33 -8.46 -16.88
C LEU A 258 -14.40 -7.09 -17.58
N ALA A 259 -15.36 -6.91 -18.48
CA ALA A 259 -15.54 -5.65 -19.20
C ALA A 259 -15.80 -4.47 -18.24
N ARG A 260 -16.71 -4.63 -17.26
CA ARG A 260 -16.97 -3.61 -16.23
C ARG A 260 -15.74 -3.29 -15.40
N SER A 261 -15.00 -4.32 -14.95
CA SER A 261 -13.78 -4.14 -14.17
C SER A 261 -12.74 -3.31 -14.94
N LYS A 262 -12.49 -3.67 -16.20
CA LYS A 262 -11.58 -2.92 -17.07
C LYS A 262 -12.02 -1.47 -17.26
N THR A 263 -13.30 -1.23 -17.57
CA THR A 263 -13.85 0.12 -17.72
C THR A 263 -13.64 0.97 -16.45
N ASN A 264 -13.90 0.41 -15.28
CA ASN A 264 -13.68 1.10 -14.02
C ASN A 264 -12.19 1.42 -13.76
N MET A 265 -11.29 0.48 -14.08
CA MET A 265 -9.85 0.69 -13.93
C MET A 265 -9.36 1.79 -14.89
N GLN A 266 -9.81 1.79 -16.13
CA GLN A 266 -9.48 2.78 -17.14
C GLN A 266 -10.03 4.17 -16.78
N ALA A 267 -11.27 4.26 -16.30
CA ALA A 267 -11.85 5.51 -15.83
C ALA A 267 -11.05 6.07 -14.64
N SER A 268 -10.69 5.23 -13.68
CA SER A 268 -9.87 5.63 -12.53
C SER A 268 -8.47 6.11 -12.95
N LEU A 269 -7.89 5.48 -13.97
CA LEU A 269 -6.60 5.87 -14.54
C LEU A 269 -6.68 7.28 -15.16
N VAL A 270 -7.71 7.55 -15.97
CA VAL A 270 -7.92 8.87 -16.60
C VAL A 270 -8.15 9.94 -15.53
N MET A 271 -9.07 9.69 -14.58
CA MET A 271 -9.35 10.64 -13.50
C MET A 271 -8.12 10.92 -12.62
N GLY A 272 -7.26 9.93 -12.43
CA GLY A 272 -5.98 10.11 -11.72
C GLY A 272 -5.04 11.11 -12.41
N GLU A 273 -5.09 11.20 -13.74
CA GLU A 273 -4.25 12.11 -14.53
C GLU A 273 -4.72 13.57 -14.53
N GLU A 274 -5.93 13.86 -14.08
CA GLU A 274 -6.45 15.24 -14.01
C GLU A 274 -5.73 16.08 -12.95
N SER A 275 -5.25 15.48 -11.88
CA SER A 275 -4.55 16.16 -10.80
C SER A 275 -3.03 16.20 -11.03
N PRO A 276 -2.40 17.39 -11.06
CA PRO A 276 -0.94 17.48 -11.11
C PRO A 276 -0.24 16.72 -9.98
N GLY A 277 -0.82 16.70 -8.79
CA GLY A 277 -0.29 15.95 -7.65
C GLY A 277 -0.31 14.44 -7.91
N SER A 278 -1.42 13.90 -8.43
CA SER A 278 -1.52 12.49 -8.78
C SER A 278 -0.56 12.10 -9.90
N ARG A 279 -0.40 12.97 -10.92
CA ARG A 279 0.58 12.76 -12.01
C ARG A 279 2.01 12.73 -11.48
N ALA A 280 2.37 13.68 -10.62
CA ALA A 280 3.70 13.70 -10.00
C ALA A 280 3.95 12.42 -9.18
N ALA A 281 2.97 11.98 -8.39
CA ALA A 281 3.08 10.75 -7.60
C ALA A 281 3.19 9.49 -8.47
N SER A 282 2.39 9.41 -9.54
CA SER A 282 2.43 8.31 -10.52
C SER A 282 3.78 8.23 -11.20
N ASN A 283 4.30 9.35 -11.70
CA ASN A 283 5.60 9.43 -12.36
C ASN A 283 6.75 9.03 -11.41
N ALA A 284 6.72 9.52 -10.16
CA ALA A 284 7.72 9.13 -9.16
C ALA A 284 7.67 7.63 -8.85
N THR A 285 6.46 7.07 -8.75
CA THR A 285 6.25 5.65 -8.50
C THR A 285 6.75 4.79 -9.67
N ASP A 286 6.43 5.18 -10.90
CA ASP A 286 6.89 4.50 -12.10
C ASP A 286 8.43 4.53 -12.21
N TRP A 287 9.03 5.69 -11.95
CA TRP A 287 10.48 5.81 -11.94
C TRP A 287 11.12 4.92 -10.86
N TRP A 288 10.55 4.92 -9.66
CA TRP A 288 11.02 4.06 -8.58
C TRP A 288 10.95 2.56 -8.92
N LEU A 289 9.86 2.14 -9.56
CA LEU A 289 9.60 0.72 -9.83
C LEU A 289 10.23 0.22 -11.14
N LEU A 290 10.36 1.08 -12.14
CA LEU A 290 10.74 0.70 -13.52
C LEU A 290 11.99 1.42 -14.04
N GLY A 291 12.46 2.48 -13.38
CA GLY A 291 13.48 3.37 -13.96
C GLY A 291 13.00 4.18 -15.16
N ARG A 292 11.70 4.20 -15.45
CA ARG A 292 11.07 4.98 -16.51
C ARG A 292 9.63 5.33 -16.14
N VAL A 293 9.06 6.32 -16.81
CA VAL A 293 7.65 6.68 -16.69
C VAL A 293 6.86 6.03 -17.83
N ARG A 294 5.74 5.38 -17.49
CA ARG A 294 4.81 4.81 -18.48
C ARG A 294 3.84 5.89 -18.98
N SER A 295 3.46 5.79 -20.24
CA SER A 295 2.37 6.61 -20.75
C SER A 295 1.00 6.08 -20.28
N LEU A 296 0.02 6.99 -20.20
CA LEU A 296 -1.37 6.62 -19.96
C LEU A 296 -1.86 5.54 -20.95
N LYS A 297 -1.46 5.70 -22.24
CA LYS A 297 -1.80 4.74 -23.28
C LYS A 297 -1.21 3.35 -23.01
N GLU A 298 0.05 3.26 -22.61
CA GLU A 298 0.71 1.99 -22.27
C GLU A 298 -0.03 1.24 -21.18
N VAL A 299 -0.40 1.94 -20.09
CA VAL A 299 -1.13 1.32 -18.96
C VAL A 299 -2.54 0.92 -19.40
N ASN A 300 -3.22 1.78 -20.16
CA ASN A 300 -4.56 1.53 -20.67
C ASN A 300 -4.59 0.30 -21.62
N ASP A 301 -3.63 0.21 -22.53
CA ASP A 301 -3.51 -0.91 -23.47
C ASP A 301 -3.24 -2.22 -22.71
N ALA A 302 -2.38 -2.20 -21.69
CA ALA A 302 -2.08 -3.37 -20.87
C ALA A 302 -3.32 -3.86 -20.08
N ILE A 303 -4.15 -2.95 -19.55
CA ILE A 303 -5.42 -3.31 -18.92
C ILE A 303 -6.40 -3.88 -19.96
N SER A 304 -6.47 -3.25 -21.13
CA SER A 304 -7.38 -3.67 -22.22
C SER A 304 -7.05 -5.06 -22.74
N ALA A 305 -5.78 -5.41 -22.79
CA ALA A 305 -5.32 -6.68 -23.31
C ALA A 305 -5.66 -7.90 -22.44
N VAL A 306 -5.93 -7.72 -21.13
CA VAL A 306 -6.21 -8.83 -20.22
C VAL A 306 -7.48 -9.58 -20.67
N SER A 307 -7.39 -10.87 -20.92
CA SER A 307 -8.50 -11.78 -21.27
C SER A 307 -9.02 -12.54 -20.03
N LEU A 308 -10.10 -13.31 -20.19
CA LEU A 308 -10.56 -14.26 -19.16
C LEU A 308 -9.51 -15.35 -18.92
N ASP A 309 -8.90 -15.85 -20.00
CA ASP A 309 -7.86 -16.88 -19.91
C ASP A 309 -6.62 -16.36 -19.13
N ASP A 310 -6.26 -15.08 -19.28
CA ASP A 310 -5.18 -14.48 -18.50
C ASP A 310 -5.52 -14.42 -17.01
N VAL A 311 -6.76 -14.06 -16.67
CA VAL A 311 -7.25 -14.05 -15.28
C VAL A 311 -7.23 -15.45 -14.68
N ASP A 312 -7.74 -16.44 -15.39
CA ASP A 312 -7.79 -17.82 -14.92
C ASP A 312 -6.40 -18.47 -14.84
N SER A 313 -5.53 -18.19 -15.80
CA SER A 313 -4.13 -18.58 -15.78
C SER A 313 -3.38 -17.96 -14.61
N PHE A 314 -3.61 -16.67 -14.34
CA PHE A 314 -3.06 -15.98 -13.17
C PHE A 314 -3.53 -16.65 -11.87
N LEU A 315 -4.85 -16.85 -11.68
CA LEU A 315 -5.41 -17.45 -10.48
C LEU A 315 -5.00 -18.92 -10.29
N SER A 316 -4.64 -19.60 -11.37
CA SER A 316 -4.11 -20.97 -11.30
C SER A 316 -2.69 -21.01 -10.76
N ARG A 317 -1.86 -20.03 -11.13
CA ARG A 317 -0.46 -19.92 -10.69
C ARG A 317 -0.33 -19.20 -9.34
N HIS A 318 -1.25 -18.27 -9.06
CA HIS A 318 -1.25 -17.40 -7.88
C HIS A 318 -2.63 -17.39 -7.22
N PRO A 319 -3.08 -18.52 -6.63
CA PRO A 319 -4.35 -18.57 -5.93
C PRO A 319 -4.31 -17.65 -4.71
N PHE A 320 -5.46 -17.08 -4.34
CA PHE A 320 -5.56 -16.19 -3.19
C PHE A 320 -5.71 -16.92 -1.86
N THR A 321 -5.89 -18.22 -1.89
CA THR A 321 -5.81 -19.14 -0.76
C THR A 321 -4.75 -20.20 -1.04
N PRO A 322 -3.98 -20.69 -0.06
CA PRO A 322 -4.02 -20.27 1.36
C PRO A 322 -3.53 -18.82 1.59
N CYS A 323 -3.99 -18.22 2.68
CA CYS A 323 -3.68 -16.83 3.03
C CYS A 323 -3.44 -16.66 4.55
N THR A 324 -2.81 -15.58 4.94
CA THR A 324 -2.73 -15.17 6.33
C THR A 324 -4.01 -14.39 6.69
N ILE A 325 -4.67 -14.78 7.77
CA ILE A 325 -5.89 -14.15 8.25
C ILE A 325 -5.66 -13.62 9.66
N LEU A 326 -6.06 -12.38 9.89
CA LEU A 326 -6.16 -11.81 11.23
C LEU A 326 -7.60 -11.34 11.47
N THR A 327 -8.14 -11.74 12.61
CA THR A 327 -9.41 -11.21 13.10
C THR A 327 -9.19 -10.40 14.37
N LEU A 328 -10.00 -9.36 14.56
CA LEU A 328 -10.02 -8.55 15.74
C LEU A 328 -11.49 -8.39 16.18
N GLY A 329 -11.81 -8.75 17.43
CA GLY A 329 -13.15 -8.72 17.95
C GLY A 329 -13.28 -9.49 19.26
N ARG A 330 -14.51 -9.77 19.73
CA ARG A 330 -14.78 -10.38 21.03
C ARG A 330 -14.40 -11.87 21.10
N ALA A 331 -14.46 -12.58 19.98
CA ALA A 331 -14.17 -14.01 19.96
C ALA A 331 -13.46 -14.40 18.66
N PRO A 332 -12.60 -15.44 18.68
CA PRO A 332 -12.00 -15.99 17.49
C PRO A 332 -13.06 -16.61 16.57
N LEU A 333 -12.76 -16.64 15.27
CA LEU A 333 -13.59 -17.27 14.25
C LEU A 333 -13.04 -18.65 13.88
N GLU A 334 -13.90 -19.49 13.36
CA GLU A 334 -13.48 -20.78 12.80
C GLU A 334 -12.86 -20.58 11.42
N VAL A 335 -11.66 -21.11 11.22
CA VAL A 335 -10.93 -21.03 9.95
C VAL A 335 -10.50 -22.42 9.54
N SER A 336 -10.93 -22.85 8.36
CA SER A 336 -10.48 -24.13 7.81
C SER A 336 -8.97 -24.18 7.64
N SER A 337 -8.38 -25.30 8.01
CA SER A 337 -6.93 -25.51 7.84
C SER A 337 -6.48 -25.49 6.37
N SER A 338 -7.37 -25.71 5.42
CA SER A 338 -7.07 -25.58 3.98
C SER A 338 -6.84 -24.13 3.55
N VAL A 339 -7.41 -23.17 4.26
CA VAL A 339 -7.32 -21.73 3.97
C VAL A 339 -6.02 -21.12 4.49
N THR A 340 -5.42 -21.73 5.53
CA THR A 340 -4.22 -21.20 6.19
C THR A 340 -2.99 -22.09 6.08
N LYS A 341 -3.11 -23.35 5.63
CA LYS A 341 -1.96 -24.25 5.48
C LYS A 341 -1.46 -24.27 4.04
N HIS A 342 -0.18 -24.00 3.88
CA HIS A 342 0.53 -24.30 2.65
C HIS A 342 0.47 -25.84 2.44
N ARG A 343 -0.07 -26.30 1.30
CA ARG A 343 0.21 -27.67 0.85
C ARG A 343 1.72 -27.72 0.62
N SER A 344 2.43 -28.46 1.45
CA SER A 344 3.82 -28.82 1.19
C SER A 344 3.85 -29.46 -0.20
N GLN A 345 4.40 -28.77 -1.20
CA GLN A 345 4.80 -29.44 -2.43
C GLN A 345 5.82 -30.50 -2.02
N PRO A 346 5.67 -31.75 -2.43
CA PRO A 346 6.75 -32.72 -2.28
C PRO A 346 7.98 -32.19 -3.01
N ALA A 347 9.14 -32.35 -2.36
CA ALA A 347 10.45 -31.94 -2.81
C ALA A 347 10.82 -32.53 -4.18
#